data_e69e0bc3399e50a5b4f84da440d7deb8
#
_entry.id   e69e0bc3399e50a5b4f84da440d7deb8
#
_cell.length_a   1.000
_cell.length_b   1.000
_cell.length_c   1.000
_cell.angle_alpha   90.00
_cell.angle_beta   90.00
_cell.angle_gamma   90.00
#
_symmetry.space_group_name_H-M   'P 1'
#
loop_
_entity.id
_entity.type
_entity.pdbx_description
1 polymer ?
#
loop_
_entity_poly.entity_id
_entity_poly.type
_entity_poly.pdbx_seq_one_letter_code
_entity_poly.pdbx_strand_id
1 'polypeptide(L)'
;MKEVDVSSLEHTSWRCQYHVVFVPKYRRMEIYGKIKEDMGIILRKLCQQKSVEIIEAQACPDHIHMLISIPPKYSVSQIMGYLKGKSSLMIFDRHANLKYKYGNRHFWARGYFVDTVGRNKKAIKAYIQNQLEEDKMSDQISIKEFIDPFTGSKNPKA
;
A
#
# COMPACT_ATOMS: atom_id res chain seq x y z
N MET A 1 20.90 6.66 18.97
CA MET A 1 20.33 5.32 19.12
C MET A 1 20.27 4.67 17.75
N LYS A 2 20.96 3.58 17.59
CA LYS A 2 20.87 2.86 16.30
C LYS A 2 19.49 2.25 16.18
N GLU A 3 18.79 2.63 15.12
CA GLU A 3 17.51 2.01 14.78
C GLU A 3 17.76 0.51 14.54
N VAL A 4 17.15 -0.34 15.32
CA VAL A 4 17.29 -1.78 15.16
C VAL A 4 16.41 -2.19 13.98
N ASP A 5 17.04 -2.41 12.86
CA ASP A 5 16.36 -2.76 11.61
C ASP A 5 16.14 -4.26 11.45
N VAL A 6 16.51 -5.03 12.45
CA VAL A 6 16.39 -6.49 12.45
C VAL A 6 15.37 -6.90 13.49
N SER A 7 14.33 -7.57 13.03
CA SER A 7 13.33 -8.17 13.91
C SER A 7 13.78 -9.53 14.38
N SER A 8 13.28 -9.97 15.53
CA SER A 8 13.62 -11.27 16.05
C SER A 8 12.40 -11.98 16.61
N LEU A 9 12.33 -13.27 16.34
CA LEU A 9 11.51 -14.23 17.04
C LEU A 9 12.43 -15.10 17.88
N GLU A 10 11.85 -15.87 18.82
CA GLU A 10 12.64 -16.83 19.58
C GLU A 10 13.55 -17.64 18.64
N HIS A 11 14.86 -17.57 18.82
CA HIS A 11 15.89 -18.25 18.02
C HIS A 11 16.03 -17.82 16.57
N THR A 12 15.27 -16.82 16.08
CA THR A 12 15.35 -16.38 14.69
C THR A 12 15.39 -14.87 14.60
N SER A 13 16.42 -14.35 13.93
CA SER A 13 16.50 -12.92 13.58
C SER A 13 16.23 -12.76 12.09
N TRP A 14 15.48 -11.74 11.71
CA TRP A 14 15.06 -11.58 10.31
C TRP A 14 14.91 -10.13 9.91
N ARG A 15 15.09 -9.93 8.62
CA ARG A 15 14.84 -8.64 7.95
C ARG A 15 14.17 -8.93 6.61
N CYS A 16 12.86 -9.06 6.65
CA CYS A 16 12.06 -9.38 5.48
C CYS A 16 11.18 -8.18 5.15
N GLN A 17 11.77 -7.20 4.46
CA GLN A 17 11.14 -5.93 4.15
C GLN A 17 10.86 -5.83 2.65
N TYR A 18 9.71 -5.30 2.33
CA TYR A 18 9.21 -5.22 0.97
C TYR A 18 8.53 -3.89 0.71
N HIS A 19 8.78 -3.34 -0.47
CA HIS A 19 7.98 -2.27 -1.03
C HIS A 19 6.88 -2.92 -1.87
N VAL A 20 5.63 -2.68 -1.50
CA VAL A 20 4.47 -3.22 -2.23
C VAL A 20 3.60 -2.08 -2.73
N VAL A 21 3.02 -2.28 -3.91
CA VAL A 21 2.10 -1.32 -4.51
C VAL A 21 0.90 -2.09 -5.05
N PHE A 22 -0.30 -1.61 -4.76
CA PHE A 22 -1.52 -2.19 -5.30
C PHE A 22 -2.53 -1.10 -5.62
N VAL A 23 -3.39 -1.38 -6.58
CA VAL A 23 -4.27 -0.38 -7.18
C VAL A 23 -5.72 -0.82 -7.14
N PRO A 24 -6.67 0.12 -7.04
CA PRO A 24 -8.09 -0.19 -7.21
C PRO A 24 -8.36 -0.78 -8.60
N LYS A 25 -9.40 -1.61 -8.68
CA LYS A 25 -9.84 -2.20 -9.94
C LYS A 25 -10.14 -1.11 -10.96
N TYR A 26 -9.64 -1.29 -12.17
CA TYR A 26 -9.67 -0.30 -13.26
C TYR A 26 -8.92 1.00 -12.91
N ARG A 27 -8.08 0.95 -11.90
CA ARG A 27 -7.28 2.07 -11.44
C ARG A 27 -8.12 3.32 -11.15
N ARG A 28 -9.30 3.10 -10.58
CA ARG A 28 -10.23 4.17 -10.23
C ARG A 28 -9.67 5.04 -9.11
N MET A 29 -9.91 6.33 -9.21
CA MET A 29 -9.45 7.32 -8.22
C MET A 29 -10.45 7.39 -7.07
N GLU A 30 -10.53 6.34 -6.26
CA GLU A 30 -11.50 6.24 -5.17
C GLU A 30 -10.89 6.48 -3.79
N ILE A 31 -9.55 6.44 -3.68
CA ILE A 31 -8.86 6.52 -2.40
C ILE A 31 -8.63 7.99 -2.03
N TYR A 32 -9.67 8.66 -1.59
CA TYR A 32 -9.60 10.04 -1.13
C TYR A 32 -10.63 10.26 -0.02
N GLY A 33 -10.52 11.37 0.71
CA GLY A 33 -11.47 11.74 1.75
C GLY A 33 -11.65 10.64 2.80
N LYS A 34 -12.89 10.32 3.09
CA LYS A 34 -13.25 9.34 4.11
C LYS A 34 -12.82 7.92 3.74
N ILE A 35 -12.86 7.58 2.47
CA ILE A 35 -12.41 6.26 1.99
C ILE A 35 -10.91 6.10 2.24
N LYS A 36 -10.11 7.11 1.97
CA LYS A 36 -8.67 7.10 2.24
C LYS A 36 -8.39 6.90 3.73
N GLU A 37 -9.08 7.63 4.58
CA GLU A 37 -8.95 7.53 6.03
C GLU A 37 -9.30 6.13 6.52
N ASP A 38 -10.45 5.61 6.11
CA ASP A 38 -10.91 4.28 6.50
C ASP A 38 -9.98 3.19 5.96
N MET A 39 -9.50 3.33 4.73
CA MET A 39 -8.58 2.36 4.14
C MET A 39 -7.26 2.31 4.94
N GLY A 40 -6.74 3.45 5.35
CA GLY A 40 -5.54 3.51 6.20
C GLY A 40 -5.74 2.80 7.53
N ILE A 41 -6.87 3.03 8.18
CA ILE A 41 -7.22 2.38 9.45
C ILE A 41 -7.35 0.86 9.26
N ILE A 42 -8.05 0.45 8.20
CA ILE A 42 -8.26 -0.97 7.89
C ILE A 42 -6.93 -1.69 7.66
N LEU A 43 -6.08 -1.15 6.81
CA LEU A 43 -4.80 -1.78 6.48
C LEU A 43 -3.88 -1.85 7.70
N ARG A 44 -3.86 -0.82 8.53
CA ARG A 44 -3.08 -0.83 9.77
C ARG A 44 -3.54 -1.95 10.70
N LYS A 45 -4.85 -2.08 10.90
CA LYS A 45 -5.44 -3.12 11.73
C LYS A 45 -5.11 -4.53 11.20
N LEU A 46 -5.25 -4.72 9.91
CA LEU A 46 -4.98 -6.01 9.27
C LEU A 46 -3.50 -6.39 9.39
N CYS A 47 -2.60 -5.45 9.20
CA CYS A 47 -1.17 -5.66 9.39
C CYS A 47 -0.85 -6.04 10.82
N GLN A 48 -1.43 -5.36 11.79
CA GLN A 48 -1.25 -5.69 13.22
C GLN A 48 -1.69 -7.11 13.52
N GLN A 49 -2.79 -7.57 12.95
CA GLN A 49 -3.29 -8.93 13.17
C GLN A 49 -2.35 -10.01 12.67
N LYS A 50 -1.50 -9.71 11.71
CA LYS A 50 -0.51 -10.64 11.16
C LYS A 50 0.92 -10.33 11.60
N SER A 51 1.09 -9.46 12.57
CA SER A 51 2.41 -9.02 13.03
C SER A 51 3.26 -8.44 11.89
N VAL A 52 2.62 -7.85 10.91
CA VAL A 52 3.28 -7.12 9.83
C VAL A 52 3.47 -5.68 10.28
N GLU A 53 4.71 -5.21 10.27
CA GLU A 53 5.04 -3.84 10.61
C GLU A 53 4.93 -2.96 9.38
N ILE A 54 4.22 -1.85 9.49
CA ILE A 54 4.20 -0.81 8.46
C ILE A 54 5.30 0.18 8.80
N ILE A 55 6.36 0.20 8.00
CA ILE A 55 7.49 1.11 8.20
C ILE A 55 7.15 2.48 7.63
N GLU A 56 6.56 2.50 6.45
CA GLU A 56 6.08 3.70 5.78
C GLU A 56 4.92 3.30 4.87
N ALA A 57 3.95 4.18 4.69
CA ALA A 57 2.84 3.93 3.79
C ALA A 57 2.23 5.23 3.28
N GLN A 58 1.71 5.20 2.08
CA GLN A 58 1.03 6.32 1.46
C GLN A 58 -0.15 5.83 0.64
N ALA A 59 -1.32 6.38 0.90
CA ALA A 59 -2.51 6.15 0.10
C ALA A 59 -2.67 7.31 -0.88
N CYS A 60 -2.55 7.00 -2.16
CA CYS A 60 -2.79 7.93 -3.26
C CYS A 60 -4.18 7.63 -3.86
N PRO A 61 -4.80 8.56 -4.61
CA PRO A 61 -6.16 8.35 -5.10
C PRO A 61 -6.38 7.06 -5.88
N ASP A 62 -5.38 6.61 -6.62
CA ASP A 62 -5.48 5.42 -7.48
C ASP A 62 -4.51 4.30 -7.14
N HIS A 63 -3.80 4.39 -6.01
CA HIS A 63 -2.89 3.34 -5.58
C HIS A 63 -2.47 3.50 -4.13
N ILE A 64 -1.91 2.43 -3.58
CA ILE A 64 -1.30 2.45 -2.26
C ILE A 64 0.13 1.94 -2.37
N HIS A 65 1.07 2.67 -1.76
CA HIS A 65 2.43 2.24 -1.52
C HIS A 65 2.60 1.86 -0.06
N MET A 66 3.26 0.75 0.20
CA MET A 66 3.61 0.37 1.57
C MET A 66 5.02 -0.19 1.61
N LEU A 67 5.78 0.26 2.58
CA LEU A 67 7.03 -0.40 2.98
C LEU A 67 6.71 -1.19 4.25
N ILE A 68 6.75 -2.51 4.14
CA ILE A 68 6.31 -3.41 5.21
C ILE A 68 7.38 -4.44 5.56
N SER A 69 7.35 -4.86 6.80
CA SER A 69 8.19 -5.94 7.31
C SER A 69 7.28 -7.13 7.62
N ILE A 70 7.53 -8.25 6.95
CA ILE A 70 6.70 -9.46 7.05
C ILE A 70 7.45 -10.53 7.83
N PRO A 71 6.85 -11.12 8.89
CA PRO A 71 7.46 -12.26 9.56
C PRO A 71 7.75 -13.41 8.60
N PRO A 72 8.88 -14.11 8.74
CA PRO A 72 9.29 -15.14 7.77
C PRO A 72 8.34 -16.33 7.71
N LYS A 73 7.45 -16.50 8.66
CA LYS A 73 6.41 -17.54 8.63
C LYS A 73 5.35 -17.31 7.57
N TYR A 74 5.26 -16.11 6.99
CA TYR A 74 4.31 -15.79 5.93
C TYR A 74 5.03 -15.48 4.63
N SER A 75 4.48 -15.92 3.52
CA SER A 75 4.91 -15.46 2.20
C SER A 75 4.32 -14.09 1.89
N VAL A 76 4.94 -13.38 0.95
CA VAL A 76 4.39 -12.12 0.44
C VAL A 76 2.99 -12.33 -0.12
N SER A 77 2.79 -13.39 -0.89
CA SER A 77 1.47 -13.67 -1.49
C SER A 77 0.38 -13.95 -0.46
N GLN A 78 0.71 -14.62 0.65
CA GLN A 78 -0.24 -14.81 1.75
C GLN A 78 -0.66 -13.48 2.36
N ILE A 79 0.29 -12.63 2.65
CA ILE A 79 0.02 -11.31 3.24
C ILE A 79 -0.75 -10.42 2.26
N MET A 80 -0.36 -10.38 0.99
CA MET A 80 -1.05 -9.55 0.00
C MET A 80 -2.46 -10.05 -0.27
N GLY A 81 -2.66 -11.36 -0.32
CA GLY A 81 -4.01 -11.95 -0.43
C GLY A 81 -4.88 -11.58 0.76
N TYR A 82 -4.34 -11.66 1.95
CA TYR A 82 -5.04 -11.28 3.18
C TYR A 82 -5.39 -9.79 3.19
N LEU A 83 -4.42 -8.92 2.96
CA LEU A 83 -4.63 -7.48 2.99
C LEU A 83 -5.66 -7.03 1.94
N LYS A 84 -5.51 -7.50 0.70
CA LYS A 84 -6.41 -7.12 -0.40
C LYS A 84 -7.81 -7.69 -0.21
N GLY A 85 -7.91 -8.95 0.16
CA GLY A 85 -9.20 -9.61 0.37
C GLY A 85 -9.99 -9.01 1.52
N LYS A 86 -9.38 -8.92 2.69
CA LYS A 86 -10.05 -8.39 3.88
C LYS A 86 -10.35 -6.91 3.78
N SER A 87 -9.43 -6.11 3.23
CA SER A 87 -9.67 -4.68 3.07
C SER A 87 -10.82 -4.40 2.10
N SER A 88 -10.95 -5.20 1.03
CA SER A 88 -12.10 -5.08 0.12
C SER A 88 -13.42 -5.26 0.84
N LEU A 89 -13.53 -6.33 1.64
CA LEU A 89 -14.74 -6.60 2.40
C LEU A 89 -15.05 -5.47 3.39
N MET A 90 -14.05 -5.04 4.12
CA MET A 90 -14.22 -4.02 5.17
C MET A 90 -14.55 -2.66 4.59
N ILE A 91 -13.96 -2.27 3.46
CA ILE A 91 -14.26 -0.98 2.83
C ILE A 91 -15.68 -0.98 2.25
N PHE A 92 -16.12 -2.09 1.68
CA PHE A 92 -17.48 -2.23 1.17
C PHE A 92 -18.53 -2.20 2.29
N ASP A 93 -18.21 -2.74 3.47
CA ASP A 93 -19.10 -2.66 4.63
C ASP A 93 -19.26 -1.21 5.11
N ARG A 94 -18.21 -0.42 5.07
CA ARG A 94 -18.24 0.98 5.51
C ARG A 94 -18.79 1.93 4.45
N HIS A 95 -18.62 1.59 3.18
CA HIS A 95 -19.03 2.40 2.04
C HIS A 95 -19.85 1.57 1.05
N ALA A 96 -21.10 1.33 1.41
CA ALA A 96 -21.97 0.41 0.66
C ALA A 96 -22.17 0.81 -0.81
N ASN A 97 -22.12 2.11 -1.12
CA ASN A 97 -22.23 2.60 -2.49
C ASN A 97 -21.07 2.12 -3.40
N LEU A 98 -19.88 1.91 -2.85
CA LEU A 98 -18.77 1.37 -3.62
C LEU A 98 -19.02 -0.08 -4.06
N LYS A 99 -19.76 -0.82 -3.26
CA LYS A 99 -20.08 -2.21 -3.53
C LYS A 99 -20.77 -2.39 -4.87
N TYR A 100 -21.69 -1.52 -5.19
CA TYR A 100 -22.40 -1.54 -6.49
C TYR A 100 -21.46 -1.18 -7.64
N LYS A 101 -20.59 -0.21 -7.42
CA LYS A 101 -19.64 0.27 -8.43
C LYS A 101 -18.64 -0.83 -8.84
N TYR A 102 -18.27 -1.71 -7.92
CA TYR A 102 -17.29 -2.77 -8.13
C TYR A 102 -17.93 -4.15 -8.30
N GLY A 103 -19.22 -4.22 -8.45
CA GLY A 103 -19.95 -5.47 -8.67
C GLY A 103 -19.94 -6.42 -7.48
N ASN A 104 -19.89 -5.89 -6.27
CA ASN A 104 -19.88 -6.64 -5.00
C ASN A 104 -18.71 -7.59 -4.79
N ARG A 105 -17.61 -7.46 -5.53
CA ARG A 105 -16.58 -8.49 -5.50
C ARG A 105 -15.24 -8.04 -4.99
N HIS A 106 -14.57 -7.20 -5.76
CA HIS A 106 -13.18 -6.85 -5.46
C HIS A 106 -12.97 -5.37 -5.63
N PHE A 107 -12.46 -4.73 -4.58
CA PHE A 107 -12.05 -3.35 -4.65
C PHE A 107 -10.73 -3.21 -5.43
N TRP A 108 -9.80 -4.15 -5.25
CA TRP A 108 -8.46 -4.10 -5.81
C TRP A 108 -8.36 -4.83 -7.15
N ALA A 109 -7.52 -4.32 -8.03
CA ALA A 109 -7.13 -5.02 -9.24
C ALA A 109 -6.35 -6.29 -8.87
N ARG A 110 -6.29 -7.25 -9.78
CA ARG A 110 -5.48 -8.46 -9.61
C ARG A 110 -4.01 -8.08 -9.54
N GLY A 111 -3.25 -8.85 -8.78
CA GLY A 111 -1.82 -8.67 -8.68
C GLY A 111 -1.42 -7.48 -7.82
N TYR A 112 -0.15 -7.27 -7.76
CA TYR A 112 0.49 -6.19 -7.02
C TYR A 112 1.94 -6.10 -7.47
N PHE A 113 2.56 -4.96 -7.25
CA PHE A 113 4.00 -4.82 -7.40
C PHE A 113 4.65 -5.15 -6.07
N VAL A 114 5.78 -5.86 -6.10
CA VAL A 114 6.58 -6.09 -4.91
C VAL A 114 8.07 -6.03 -5.26
N ASP A 115 8.83 -5.38 -4.40
CA ASP A 115 10.28 -5.34 -4.48
C ASP A 115 10.87 -5.58 -3.09
N THR A 116 11.99 -6.28 -3.04
CA THR A 116 12.71 -6.47 -1.78
C THR A 116 13.49 -5.21 -1.43
N VAL A 117 13.47 -4.89 -0.14
CA VAL A 117 14.11 -3.68 0.35
C VAL A 117 15.33 -4.08 1.16
N GLY A 118 16.45 -4.27 0.53
CA GLY A 118 17.69 -4.58 1.23
C GLY A 118 18.25 -3.37 1.95
N ARG A 119 19.38 -2.88 1.49
CA ARG A 119 20.05 -1.70 2.06
C ARG A 119 19.47 -0.38 1.60
N ASN A 120 18.48 -0.40 0.70
CA ASN A 120 17.89 0.79 0.08
C ASN A 120 16.66 1.33 0.80
N LYS A 121 16.42 0.91 2.05
CA LYS A 121 15.27 1.33 2.85
C LYS A 121 15.08 2.85 2.87
N LYS A 122 16.15 3.60 3.08
CA LYS A 122 16.10 5.06 3.12
C LYS A 122 15.64 5.67 1.81
N ALA A 123 16.13 5.14 0.69
CA ALA A 123 15.75 5.64 -0.63
C ALA A 123 14.28 5.36 -0.92
N ILE A 124 13.78 4.19 -0.56
CA ILE A 124 12.39 3.81 -0.74
C ILE A 124 11.48 4.61 0.17
N LYS A 125 11.88 4.80 1.43
CA LYS A 125 11.15 5.65 2.37
C LYS A 125 11.02 7.09 1.85
N ALA A 126 12.12 7.64 1.36
CA ALA A 126 12.12 8.98 0.77
C ALA A 126 11.23 9.06 -0.47
N TYR A 127 11.25 8.03 -1.32
CA TYR A 127 10.40 7.95 -2.49
C TYR A 127 8.91 7.99 -2.12
N ILE A 128 8.51 7.19 -1.12
CA ILE A 128 7.12 7.15 -0.65
C ILE A 128 6.69 8.51 -0.09
N GLN A 129 7.56 9.16 0.69
CA GLN A 129 7.30 10.49 1.23
C GLN A 129 7.19 11.54 0.12
N ASN A 130 8.05 11.48 -0.88
CA ASN A 130 8.00 12.40 -2.02
C ASN A 130 6.70 12.24 -2.81
N GLN A 131 6.20 11.02 -2.95
CA GLN A 131 4.89 10.78 -3.56
C GLN A 131 3.77 11.47 -2.78
N LEU A 132 3.87 11.51 -1.46
CA LEU A 132 2.90 12.22 -0.63
C LEU A 132 2.89 13.72 -0.93
N GLU A 133 4.05 14.32 -1.07
CA GLU A 133 4.16 15.75 -1.38
C GLU A 133 3.67 16.06 -2.79
N GLU A 134 4.02 15.23 -3.75
CA GLU A 134 3.53 15.35 -5.12
C GLU A 134 2.00 15.23 -5.18
N ASP A 135 1.42 14.33 -4.40
CA ASP A 135 -0.02 14.18 -4.33
C ASP A 135 -0.71 15.40 -3.71
N LYS A 136 -0.12 15.96 -2.66
CA LYS A 136 -0.63 17.20 -2.07
C LYS A 136 -0.58 18.37 -3.06
N MET A 137 0.44 18.40 -3.90
CA MET A 137 0.56 19.40 -4.96
C MET A 137 -0.37 19.10 -6.10
N SER A 138 -0.59 17.84 -6.45
CA SER A 138 -1.46 17.46 -7.56
C SER A 138 -2.94 17.64 -7.27
N ASP A 139 -3.33 17.67 -6.01
CA ASP A 139 -4.67 18.11 -5.62
C ASP A 139 -4.91 19.57 -6.01
N GLN A 140 -3.85 20.32 -6.31
CA GLN A 140 -3.91 21.71 -6.75
C GLN A 140 -3.57 21.91 -8.24
N ILE A 141 -2.89 20.93 -8.85
CA ILE A 141 -2.35 21.09 -10.20
C ILE A 141 -2.60 19.82 -11.00
N SER A 142 -3.34 19.64 -11.86
CA SER A 142 -3.66 18.48 -12.68
C SER A 142 -2.67 17.29 -12.63
N ILE A 143 -3.20 16.12 -12.67
CA ILE A 143 -2.63 14.77 -12.66
C ILE A 143 -1.52 14.51 -13.71
N LYS A 144 -0.80 15.50 -14.16
CA LYS A 144 0.09 15.36 -15.32
C LYS A 144 1.45 14.72 -15.01
N GLU A 145 1.79 14.53 -13.75
CA GLU A 145 3.12 14.03 -13.37
C GLU A 145 3.08 12.78 -12.50
N PHE A 146 2.04 11.98 -12.65
CA PHE A 146 1.94 10.74 -11.92
C PHE A 146 3.00 9.75 -12.41
N ILE A 147 3.83 9.25 -11.48
CA ILE A 147 4.76 8.17 -11.79
C ILE A 147 4.03 6.85 -11.62
N ASP A 148 3.96 6.08 -12.68
CA ASP A 148 3.37 4.75 -12.63
C ASP A 148 4.21 3.87 -11.69
N PRO A 149 3.63 3.37 -10.59
CA PRO A 149 4.36 2.53 -9.65
C PRO A 149 4.80 1.21 -10.26
N PHE A 150 4.16 0.76 -11.32
CA PHE A 150 4.50 -0.51 -11.96
C PHE A 150 5.59 -0.38 -13.01
N THR A 151 5.70 0.76 -13.68
CA THR A 151 6.69 0.98 -14.74
C THR A 151 7.79 1.94 -14.32
N GLY A 152 7.58 2.70 -13.27
CA GLY A 152 8.48 3.79 -12.89
C GLY A 152 8.50 4.94 -13.87
N SER A 153 7.69 4.87 -14.93
CA SER A 153 7.62 5.92 -15.93
C SER A 153 6.71 7.04 -15.46
N LYS A 154 7.10 8.25 -15.77
CA LYS A 154 6.20 9.40 -15.62
C LYS A 154 5.07 9.23 -16.64
N ASN A 155 3.86 9.22 -16.17
CA ASN A 155 2.72 9.20 -17.04
C ASN A 155 2.44 10.64 -17.50
N PRO A 156 2.76 10.97 -18.74
CA PRO A 156 2.66 12.35 -19.19
C PRO A 156 1.25 12.74 -19.50
N LYS A 157 0.31 12.06 -19.20
CA LYS A 157 -0.86 12.43 -19.51
C LYS A 157 -1.87 12.22 -19.40
N ALA A 158 -2.24 12.45 -19.30
CA ALA A 158 -3.50 12.44 -19.29
C ALA A 158 -4.47 12.47 -20.19
#